data_6cd954bc033906b9ba6df23a3f87a2e7
#
_entry.id   6cd954bc033906b9ba6df23a3f87a2e7
#
_cell.length_a   1.000
_cell.length_b   1.000
_cell.length_c   1.000
_cell.angle_alpha   90.00
_cell.angle_beta   90.00
_cell.angle_gamma   90.00
#
_symmetry.space_group_name_H-M   'P 1'
#
loop_
_entity.id
_entity.type
_entity.pdbx_description
1 polymer ?
#
loop_
_entity_poly.entity_id
_entity_poly.type
_entity_poly.pdbx_seq_one_letter_code
_entity_poly.pdbx_strand_id
1 'polypeptide(L)'
;MRSLGLVCALALVGAGCELADWEQGGQHRPWYCDPTDTAINDGHGGHGHMHYTEEKGPLSADDCLNLNIHLNRASAYAAQFPTKADAEANGWHWLAPWIPGQGTHHVNIERQVSAEFDPDHPNMLMYDSNSDSGQLTGMVWAVKSGMHPPEGFPGDNDHWHAHGMLCMTTMNGGPFIIGDGISDSQCAARGGVNEDHSDTWLLHVWLPVYDGWLATDIFNKEHPSV
;
A
#
# COMPACT_ATOMS: atom_id res chain seq x y z
N MET A 1 11.20 20.23 34.44
CA MET A 1 10.28 20.78 33.41
C MET A 1 10.66 20.15 32.11
N ARG A 2 9.94 19.11 31.72
CA ARG A 2 10.11 18.42 30.40
C ARG A 2 9.07 19.03 29.47
N SER A 3 9.52 19.62 28.37
CA SER A 3 8.69 20.21 27.35
C SER A 3 7.96 19.08 26.62
N LEU A 4 6.63 18.98 26.80
CA LEU A 4 5.77 18.15 25.97
C LEU A 4 5.68 18.82 24.60
N GLY A 5 6.34 18.22 23.63
CA GLY A 5 6.15 18.57 22.23
C GLY A 5 4.78 18.08 21.75
N LEU A 6 3.84 19.00 21.64
CA LEU A 6 2.54 18.75 21.04
C LEU A 6 2.75 18.64 19.51
N VAL A 7 2.82 17.42 18.99
CA VAL A 7 2.76 17.16 17.55
C VAL A 7 1.30 16.91 17.19
N CYS A 8 0.57 17.98 16.90
CA CYS A 8 -0.73 17.87 16.23
C CYS A 8 -0.48 17.77 14.73
N ALA A 9 -0.38 16.55 14.19
CA ALA A 9 -0.54 16.32 12.78
C ALA A 9 -2.04 16.36 12.44
N LEU A 10 -2.39 16.99 11.33
CA LEU A 10 -3.76 17.10 10.84
C LEU A 10 -4.40 15.72 10.77
N ALA A 11 -5.45 15.53 11.53
CA ALA A 11 -6.22 14.30 11.55
C ALA A 11 -6.92 14.10 10.19
N LEU A 12 -6.57 13.06 9.50
CA LEU A 12 -7.52 12.37 8.62
C LEU A 12 -8.61 11.82 9.53
N VAL A 13 -9.77 12.38 9.39
CA VAL A 13 -11.07 12.12 10.00
C VAL A 13 -11.09 10.97 11.00
N GLY A 14 -11.07 11.28 12.28
CA GLY A 14 -11.55 10.40 13.35
C GLY A 14 -10.52 9.73 14.24
N ALA A 15 -9.23 9.71 13.92
CA ALA A 15 -8.18 9.14 14.79
C ALA A 15 -7.31 10.24 15.40
N GLY A 16 -7.91 11.31 15.86
CA GLY A 16 -7.18 12.39 16.51
C GLY A 16 -6.77 12.01 17.92
N CYS A 17 -5.49 12.25 18.26
CA CYS A 17 -4.93 12.32 19.62
C CYS A 17 -5.07 11.10 20.56
N GLU A 18 -5.55 9.95 20.13
CA GLU A 18 -5.62 8.74 20.99
C GLU A 18 -4.28 8.02 21.13
N LEU A 19 -3.28 8.40 20.34
CA LEU A 19 -1.98 7.74 20.30
C LEU A 19 -1.11 7.94 21.55
N ALA A 20 -1.41 8.95 22.35
CA ALA A 20 -0.66 9.24 23.57
C ALA A 20 -1.05 8.36 24.77
N ASP A 21 -2.22 7.74 24.74
CA ASP A 21 -2.76 7.03 25.91
C ASP A 21 -2.12 5.66 26.14
N TRP A 22 -1.79 4.94 25.06
CA TRP A 22 -1.18 3.61 25.23
C TRP A 22 0.31 3.68 25.60
N GLU A 23 1.05 4.72 25.18
CA GLU A 23 2.42 5.00 25.62
C GLU A 23 2.50 5.21 27.15
N GLN A 24 1.39 5.61 27.77
CA GLN A 24 1.28 5.83 29.22
C GLN A 24 0.64 4.63 29.95
N GLY A 25 0.51 3.47 29.29
CA GLY A 25 -0.13 2.28 29.86
C GLY A 25 -1.66 2.28 29.74
N GLY A 26 -2.23 3.15 28.93
CA GLY A 26 -3.64 3.15 28.55
C GLY A 26 -4.01 1.98 27.65
N GLN A 27 -5.31 1.60 27.60
CA GLN A 27 -5.78 0.35 27.01
C GLN A 27 -6.06 0.42 25.49
N HIS A 28 -5.67 1.49 24.77
CA HIS A 28 -6.00 1.68 23.36
C HIS A 28 -4.78 1.57 22.46
N ARG A 29 -4.24 0.35 22.38
CA ARG A 29 -3.25 0.00 21.38
C ARG A 29 -3.90 0.01 20.00
N PRO A 30 -3.26 0.52 18.93
CA PRO A 30 -3.79 0.45 17.59
C PRO A 30 -4.13 -0.99 17.18
N TRP A 31 -5.32 -1.19 16.61
CA TRP A 31 -5.84 -2.51 16.23
C TRP A 31 -4.90 -3.27 15.29
N TYR A 32 -4.20 -2.57 14.39
CA TYR A 32 -3.25 -3.18 13.46
C TYR A 32 -1.96 -3.69 14.11
N CYS A 33 -1.73 -3.41 15.38
CA CYS A 33 -0.62 -3.97 16.15
C CYS A 33 -0.95 -5.35 16.77
N ASP A 34 -2.23 -5.69 16.81
CA ASP A 34 -2.74 -6.97 17.30
C ASP A 34 -3.65 -7.61 16.24
N PRO A 35 -3.10 -8.04 15.10
CA PRO A 35 -3.90 -8.65 14.05
C PRO A 35 -4.65 -9.86 14.62
N THR A 36 -5.95 -9.88 14.44
CA THR A 36 -6.83 -10.96 14.93
C THR A 36 -7.03 -12.06 13.89
N ASP A 37 -6.67 -11.78 12.65
CA ASP A 37 -6.81 -12.71 11.54
C ASP A 37 -5.43 -13.13 11.05
N THR A 38 -5.11 -14.40 11.27
CA THR A 38 -3.92 -15.04 10.71
C THR A 38 -4.20 -15.70 9.36
N ALA A 39 -5.46 -15.68 8.92
CA ALA A 39 -5.84 -16.26 7.64
C ALA A 39 -5.50 -15.26 6.53
N ILE A 40 -4.39 -15.52 5.86
CA ILE A 40 -4.09 -14.92 4.58
C ILE A 40 -5.12 -15.48 3.60
N ASN A 41 -6.14 -14.69 3.32
CA ASN A 41 -7.09 -15.05 2.30
C ASN A 41 -6.45 -14.73 0.94
N ASP A 42 -5.52 -15.58 0.51
CA ASP A 42 -4.85 -15.52 -0.79
C ASP A 42 -5.78 -16.01 -1.91
N GLY A 43 -7.08 -15.64 -1.82
CA GLY A 43 -8.16 -16.04 -2.71
C GLY A 43 -7.93 -15.92 -4.22
N HIS A 44 -6.71 -15.66 -4.65
CA HIS A 44 -6.25 -15.69 -6.03
C HIS A 44 -5.26 -16.82 -6.29
N GLY A 45 -5.71 -18.06 -6.05
CA GLY A 45 -5.07 -19.20 -6.65
C GLY A 45 -5.21 -19.13 -8.17
N GLY A 46 -4.19 -18.63 -8.88
CA GLY A 46 -4.21 -18.78 -10.33
C GLY A 46 -3.26 -17.93 -11.16
N HIS A 47 -2.66 -16.92 -10.63
CA HIS A 47 -1.78 -16.06 -11.42
C HIS A 47 -0.43 -15.92 -10.74
N GLY A 48 0.52 -16.78 -10.98
CA GLY A 48 1.96 -16.72 -10.78
C GLY A 48 2.58 -15.75 -9.77
N HIS A 49 1.81 -15.28 -8.79
CA HIS A 49 2.27 -14.37 -7.75
C HIS A 49 3.13 -15.13 -6.76
N MET A 50 4.30 -14.59 -6.46
CA MET A 50 5.10 -15.05 -5.33
C MET A 50 4.60 -14.31 -4.08
N HIS A 51 4.23 -15.05 -3.06
CA HIS A 51 3.85 -14.51 -1.76
C HIS A 51 4.93 -14.86 -0.75
N TYR A 52 5.28 -13.90 0.07
CA TYR A 52 6.08 -14.15 1.25
C TYR A 52 5.17 -14.00 2.46
N THR A 53 4.93 -15.10 3.15
CA THR A 53 4.02 -15.16 4.29
C THR A 53 4.79 -15.62 5.50
N GLU A 54 4.94 -14.74 6.46
CA GLU A 54 5.36 -15.09 7.82
C GLU A 54 4.13 -15.22 8.72
N GLU A 55 4.24 -15.99 9.79
CA GLU A 55 3.16 -16.08 10.78
C GLU A 55 3.00 -14.73 11.46
N LYS A 56 1.80 -14.16 11.37
CA LYS A 56 1.46 -12.89 11.98
C LYS A 56 1.14 -13.07 13.46
N GLY A 57 1.57 -12.13 14.24
CA GLY A 57 1.32 -12.09 15.66
C GLY A 57 1.24 -10.65 16.19
N PRO A 58 0.86 -10.52 17.48
CA PRO A 58 0.91 -9.22 18.14
C PRO A 58 2.32 -8.65 18.08
N LEU A 59 2.45 -7.39 17.64
CA LEU A 59 3.72 -6.69 17.63
C LEU A 59 4.22 -6.44 19.06
N SER A 60 5.52 -6.32 19.24
CA SER A 60 6.06 -5.76 20.48
C SER A 60 5.57 -4.30 20.66
N ALA A 61 5.67 -3.76 21.86
CA ALA A 61 5.28 -2.36 22.10
C ALA A 61 6.14 -1.38 21.28
N ASP A 62 7.44 -1.68 21.16
CA ASP A 62 8.37 -0.85 20.41
C ASP A 62 8.10 -0.92 18.89
N ASP A 63 7.84 -2.11 18.34
CA ASP A 63 7.50 -2.28 16.94
C ASP A 63 6.19 -1.60 16.59
N CYS A 64 5.17 -1.76 17.44
CA CYS A 64 3.89 -1.10 17.27
C CYS A 64 4.03 0.44 17.28
N LEU A 65 4.83 0.99 18.18
CA LEU A 65 5.11 2.42 18.22
C LEU A 65 5.79 2.89 16.94
N ASN A 66 6.82 2.18 16.50
CA ASN A 66 7.58 2.55 15.31
C ASN A 66 6.74 2.40 14.04
N LEU A 67 5.98 1.31 13.88
CA LEU A 67 5.01 1.13 12.80
C LEU A 67 4.05 2.31 12.73
N ASN A 68 3.46 2.68 13.88
CA ASN A 68 2.52 3.78 13.95
C ASN A 68 3.15 5.13 13.54
N ILE A 69 4.39 5.40 13.94
CA ILE A 69 5.12 6.61 13.54
C ILE A 69 5.26 6.67 12.01
N HIS A 70 5.68 5.58 11.38
CA HIS A 70 5.85 5.51 9.92
C HIS A 70 4.50 5.61 9.19
N LEU A 71 3.48 4.88 9.63
CA LEU A 71 2.15 4.94 9.02
C LEU A 71 1.56 6.35 9.08
N ASN A 72 1.74 7.07 10.20
CA ASN A 72 1.28 8.46 10.30
C ASN A 72 2.02 9.39 9.34
N ARG A 73 3.33 9.21 9.14
CA ARG A 73 4.11 10.02 8.20
C ARG A 73 3.73 9.70 6.75
N ALA A 74 3.63 8.43 6.39
CA ALA A 74 3.20 8.01 5.06
C ALA A 74 1.78 8.48 4.75
N SER A 75 0.85 8.37 5.71
CA SER A 75 -0.52 8.86 5.55
C SER A 75 -0.58 10.38 5.39
N ALA A 76 0.21 11.13 6.16
CA ALA A 76 0.30 12.59 6.01
C ALA A 76 0.90 12.99 4.65
N TYR A 77 1.84 12.20 4.12
CA TYR A 77 2.35 12.40 2.78
C TYR A 77 1.28 12.10 1.73
N ALA A 78 0.61 10.94 1.79
CA ALA A 78 -0.43 10.55 0.84
C ALA A 78 -1.65 11.48 0.86
N ALA A 79 -1.99 12.05 2.03
CA ALA A 79 -3.09 13.00 2.20
C ALA A 79 -2.93 14.32 1.42
N GLN A 80 -1.74 14.60 0.88
CA GLN A 80 -1.54 15.72 -0.04
C GLN A 80 -2.23 15.47 -1.40
N PHE A 81 -2.64 14.24 -1.69
CA PHE A 81 -3.25 13.80 -2.94
C PHE A 81 -4.58 13.08 -2.65
N PRO A 82 -5.59 13.79 -2.09
CA PRO A 82 -6.81 13.15 -1.59
C PRO A 82 -7.68 12.56 -2.70
N THR A 83 -7.56 13.07 -3.93
CA THR A 83 -8.28 12.54 -5.09
C THR A 83 -7.32 12.10 -6.19
N LYS A 84 -7.83 11.24 -7.08
CA LYS A 84 -7.11 10.82 -8.27
C LYS A 84 -6.62 12.03 -9.09
N ALA A 85 -7.48 13.04 -9.29
CA ALA A 85 -7.11 14.25 -10.01
C ALA A 85 -5.98 15.04 -9.34
N ASP A 86 -5.98 15.11 -7.99
CA ASP A 86 -4.90 15.77 -7.25
C ASP A 86 -3.57 15.04 -7.46
N ALA A 87 -3.58 13.72 -7.46
CA ALA A 87 -2.38 12.92 -7.73
C ALA A 87 -1.86 13.17 -9.15
N GLU A 88 -2.71 13.05 -10.16
CA GLU A 88 -2.31 13.25 -11.56
C GLU A 88 -1.78 14.67 -11.83
N ALA A 89 -2.38 15.68 -11.21
CA ALA A 89 -1.91 17.07 -11.31
C ALA A 89 -0.52 17.27 -10.66
N ASN A 90 -0.09 16.36 -9.78
CA ASN A 90 1.20 16.40 -9.09
C ASN A 90 2.17 15.32 -9.56
N GLY A 91 2.00 14.84 -10.80
CA GLY A 91 2.97 13.95 -11.47
C GLY A 91 2.87 12.48 -11.12
N TRP A 92 1.77 12.07 -10.48
CA TRP A 92 1.45 10.64 -10.34
C TRP A 92 0.80 10.14 -11.63
N HIS A 93 1.25 9.03 -12.14
CA HIS A 93 0.75 8.44 -13.37
C HIS A 93 -0.16 7.26 -13.09
N TRP A 94 -1.30 7.22 -13.78
CA TRP A 94 -2.19 6.08 -13.75
C TRP A 94 -1.46 4.84 -14.29
N LEU A 95 -1.22 3.85 -13.41
CA LEU A 95 -0.43 2.66 -13.71
C LEU A 95 -1.31 1.45 -14.08
N ALA A 96 -2.46 1.29 -13.42
CA ALA A 96 -3.33 0.15 -13.66
C ALA A 96 -4.80 0.56 -13.61
N PRO A 97 -5.68 -0.08 -14.42
CA PRO A 97 -7.11 0.15 -14.36
C PRO A 97 -7.65 -0.23 -12.98
N TRP A 98 -8.91 0.13 -12.72
CA TRP A 98 -9.57 -0.28 -11.50
C TRP A 98 -9.61 -1.81 -11.38
N ILE A 99 -9.16 -2.33 -10.25
CA ILE A 99 -9.10 -3.75 -9.90
C ILE A 99 -10.06 -3.97 -8.73
N PRO A 100 -10.99 -4.96 -8.81
CA PRO A 100 -11.86 -5.28 -7.67
C PRO A 100 -11.05 -5.54 -6.40
N GLY A 101 -11.44 -4.93 -5.29
CA GLY A 101 -10.74 -5.05 -4.02
C GLY A 101 -9.45 -4.23 -3.90
N GLN A 102 -8.99 -3.56 -4.97
CA GLN A 102 -7.75 -2.78 -4.93
C GLN A 102 -7.90 -1.34 -5.45
N GLY A 103 -8.94 -1.07 -6.26
CA GLY A 103 -9.08 0.24 -6.89
C GLY A 103 -8.09 0.48 -8.03
N THR A 104 -7.78 1.74 -8.31
CA THR A 104 -6.79 2.15 -9.33
C THR A 104 -5.44 2.39 -8.69
N HIS A 105 -4.36 2.12 -9.43
CA HIS A 105 -2.99 2.36 -8.98
C HIS A 105 -2.37 3.53 -9.73
N HIS A 106 -1.73 4.42 -9.00
CA HIS A 106 -1.00 5.56 -9.53
C HIS A 106 0.43 5.53 -9.02
N VAL A 107 1.40 5.58 -9.93
CA VAL A 107 2.83 5.56 -9.61
C VAL A 107 3.44 6.95 -9.71
N ASN A 108 4.30 7.29 -8.78
CA ASN A 108 5.14 8.48 -8.90
C ASN A 108 6.39 8.14 -9.71
N ILE A 109 6.45 8.63 -10.95
CA ILE A 109 7.56 8.31 -11.88
C ILE A 109 8.91 8.86 -11.37
N GLU A 110 8.92 10.00 -10.68
CA GLU A 110 10.17 10.57 -10.15
C GLU A 110 10.73 9.72 -8.99
N ARG A 111 9.86 9.06 -8.24
CA ARG A 111 10.25 8.16 -7.15
C ARG A 111 10.52 6.75 -7.60
N GLN A 112 10.02 6.34 -8.73
CA GLN A 112 10.09 5.01 -9.36
C GLN A 112 10.30 3.84 -8.37
N VAL A 113 10.28 2.62 -8.87
CA VAL A 113 10.61 1.43 -8.08
C VAL A 113 12.02 1.59 -7.52
N SER A 114 12.13 1.76 -6.21
CA SER A 114 13.39 1.93 -5.49
C SER A 114 14.03 0.57 -5.18
N ALA A 115 15.34 0.55 -4.98
CA ALA A 115 16.04 -0.60 -4.38
C ALA A 115 15.97 -0.56 -2.84
N GLU A 116 15.48 0.52 -2.25
CA GLU A 116 15.39 0.72 -0.81
C GLU A 116 13.94 1.02 -0.40
N PHE A 117 13.51 0.42 0.70
CA PHE A 117 12.23 0.69 1.31
C PHE A 117 12.29 2.02 2.09
N ASP A 118 11.44 2.97 1.72
CA ASP A 118 11.26 4.23 2.47
C ASP A 118 9.88 4.21 3.14
N PRO A 119 9.78 3.87 4.43
CA PRO A 119 8.49 3.69 5.10
C PRO A 119 7.63 4.96 5.17
N ASP A 120 8.25 6.13 5.06
CA ASP A 120 7.55 7.41 5.18
C ASP A 120 6.98 7.91 3.84
N HIS A 121 7.43 7.33 2.71
CA HIS A 121 7.06 7.81 1.38
C HIS A 121 6.70 6.65 0.43
N PRO A 122 5.42 6.30 0.30
CA PRO A 122 4.96 5.37 -0.71
C PRO A 122 5.31 5.87 -2.12
N ASN A 123 5.57 4.95 -3.03
CA ASN A 123 5.80 5.28 -4.44
C ASN A 123 4.61 4.98 -5.35
N MET A 124 3.53 4.41 -4.79
CA MET A 124 2.23 4.30 -5.44
C MET A 124 1.10 4.69 -4.49
N LEU A 125 -0.01 5.16 -5.06
CA LEU A 125 -1.26 5.50 -4.38
C LEU A 125 -2.42 4.75 -5.03
N MET A 126 -3.42 4.39 -4.22
CA MET A 126 -4.63 3.70 -4.69
C MET A 126 -5.87 4.55 -4.46
N TYR A 127 -6.81 4.48 -5.43
CA TYR A 127 -8.07 5.22 -5.40
C TYR A 127 -9.24 4.30 -5.69
N ASP A 128 -10.39 4.56 -5.06
CA ASP A 128 -11.60 3.75 -5.15
C ASP A 128 -12.30 3.77 -6.51
N SER A 129 -11.91 4.65 -7.41
CA SER A 129 -12.62 4.87 -8.67
C SER A 129 -11.69 5.33 -9.80
N ASN A 130 -12.07 5.00 -11.05
CA ASN A 130 -11.46 5.54 -12.26
C ASN A 130 -11.79 7.03 -12.50
N SER A 131 -12.77 7.59 -11.77
CA SER A 131 -13.16 9.00 -11.94
C SER A 131 -12.14 9.96 -11.33
N ASP A 132 -12.08 11.18 -11.81
CA ASP A 132 -11.20 12.22 -11.28
C ASP A 132 -11.44 12.51 -9.79
N SER A 133 -12.66 12.25 -9.31
CA SER A 133 -13.05 12.38 -7.91
C SER A 133 -12.81 11.11 -7.07
N GLY A 134 -12.17 10.08 -7.64
CA GLY A 134 -11.80 8.87 -6.89
C GLY A 134 -11.02 9.24 -5.64
N GLN A 135 -11.42 8.67 -4.50
CA GLN A 135 -10.85 8.98 -3.19
C GLN A 135 -9.68 8.07 -2.88
N LEU A 136 -8.67 8.61 -2.20
CA LEU A 136 -7.51 7.85 -1.75
C LEU A 136 -7.95 6.75 -0.77
N THR A 137 -7.58 5.50 -1.09
CA THR A 137 -7.93 4.31 -0.28
C THR A 137 -6.71 3.58 0.27
N GLY A 138 -5.54 3.80 -0.32
CA GLY A 138 -4.35 3.10 0.13
C GLY A 138 -3.05 3.61 -0.46
N MET A 139 -1.99 3.07 0.07
CA MET A 139 -0.61 3.33 -0.32
C MET A 139 0.07 2.02 -0.70
N VAL A 140 1.02 2.09 -1.64
CA VAL A 140 1.83 0.92 -2.02
C VAL A 140 3.30 1.31 -2.04
N TRP A 141 4.12 0.42 -1.57
CA TRP A 141 5.56 0.44 -1.78
C TRP A 141 5.92 -0.65 -2.79
N ALA A 142 6.58 -0.26 -3.86
CA ALA A 142 7.16 -1.18 -4.83
C ALA A 142 8.68 -1.09 -4.70
N VAL A 143 9.32 -2.20 -4.32
CA VAL A 143 10.74 -2.26 -4.02
C VAL A 143 11.41 -3.36 -4.84
N LYS A 144 12.47 -3.00 -5.56
CA LYS A 144 13.24 -3.95 -6.34
C LYS A 144 14.36 -4.56 -5.49
N SER A 145 14.10 -5.75 -4.93
CA SER A 145 15.01 -6.42 -4.00
C SER A 145 15.43 -7.85 -4.43
N GLY A 146 15.12 -8.23 -5.65
CA GLY A 146 15.48 -9.54 -6.20
C GLY A 146 14.53 -10.65 -5.74
N MET A 147 15.06 -11.82 -5.38
CA MET A 147 14.27 -13.02 -5.13
C MET A 147 13.53 -13.04 -3.79
N HIS A 148 13.82 -12.10 -2.90
CA HIS A 148 13.22 -12.03 -1.57
C HIS A 148 12.70 -10.62 -1.32
N PRO A 149 11.61 -10.48 -0.53
CA PRO A 149 11.13 -9.17 -0.15
C PRO A 149 12.20 -8.41 0.65
N PRO A 150 12.18 -7.07 0.63
CA PRO A 150 13.02 -6.28 1.52
C PRO A 150 12.54 -6.41 2.97
N GLU A 151 13.36 -5.99 3.91
CA GLU A 151 12.86 -5.64 5.23
C GLU A 151 11.88 -4.47 5.10
N GLY A 152 10.71 -4.59 5.71
CA GLY A 152 9.60 -3.65 5.57
C GLY A 152 9.41 -2.77 6.81
N PHE A 153 8.14 -2.65 7.23
CA PHE A 153 7.79 -1.97 8.48
C PHE A 153 8.26 -2.75 9.71
N PRO A 154 8.40 -2.08 10.87
CA PRO A 154 8.72 -2.77 12.11
C PRO A 154 7.76 -3.91 12.42
N GLY A 155 8.32 -5.07 12.76
CA GLY A 155 7.58 -6.32 12.99
C GLY A 155 7.42 -7.16 11.73
N ASP A 156 6.91 -8.38 11.90
CA ASP A 156 6.87 -9.41 10.84
C ASP A 156 5.47 -9.52 10.19
N ASN A 157 4.67 -8.45 10.21
CA ASN A 157 3.28 -8.48 9.74
C ASN A 157 3.10 -7.98 8.30
N ASP A 158 4.15 -7.64 7.59
CA ASP A 158 4.11 -7.17 6.21
C ASP A 158 3.64 -8.28 5.25
N HIS A 159 2.77 -7.91 4.32
CA HIS A 159 2.33 -8.79 3.23
C HIS A 159 2.98 -8.43 1.91
N TRP A 160 4.23 -8.78 1.77
CA TRP A 160 4.92 -8.62 0.50
C TRP A 160 4.44 -9.64 -0.54
N HIS A 161 4.23 -9.17 -1.77
CA HIS A 161 3.99 -10.02 -2.93
C HIS A 161 4.71 -9.46 -4.15
N ALA A 162 5.01 -10.31 -5.11
CA ALA A 162 5.59 -9.92 -6.39
C ALA A 162 4.75 -10.45 -7.55
N HIS A 163 4.69 -9.67 -8.62
CA HIS A 163 4.14 -10.12 -9.88
C HIS A 163 5.24 -10.78 -10.72
N GLY A 164 4.84 -11.72 -11.58
CA GLY A 164 5.75 -12.27 -12.59
C GLY A 164 5.77 -11.39 -13.84
N MET A 165 5.25 -11.93 -14.94
CA MET A 165 5.17 -11.20 -16.21
C MET A 165 3.98 -10.25 -16.23
N LEU A 166 4.24 -8.95 -16.32
CA LEU A 166 3.24 -7.91 -16.53
C LEU A 166 3.23 -7.47 -18.00
N CYS A 167 2.06 -7.42 -18.60
CA CYS A 167 1.91 -6.85 -19.93
C CYS A 167 1.82 -5.33 -19.83
N MET A 168 2.87 -4.66 -20.24
CA MET A 168 3.04 -3.22 -20.13
C MET A 168 2.81 -2.52 -21.46
N THR A 169 2.27 -1.30 -21.39
CA THR A 169 2.19 -0.35 -22.52
C THR A 169 2.46 1.06 -22.01
N THR A 170 2.42 2.04 -22.89
CA THR A 170 2.50 3.45 -22.51
C THR A 170 1.14 4.12 -22.68
N MET A 171 0.66 4.77 -21.62
CA MET A 171 -0.57 5.55 -21.65
C MET A 171 -0.35 6.91 -20.97
N ASN A 172 -0.80 7.99 -21.60
CA ASN A 172 -0.64 9.36 -21.09
C ASN A 172 0.83 9.73 -20.73
N GLY A 173 1.80 9.15 -21.47
CA GLY A 173 3.22 9.44 -21.25
C GLY A 173 3.89 8.64 -20.12
N GLY A 174 3.17 7.74 -19.46
CA GLY A 174 3.66 6.88 -18.40
C GLY A 174 3.46 5.38 -18.66
N PRO A 175 4.05 4.51 -17.86
CA PRO A 175 3.83 3.07 -17.92
C PRO A 175 2.38 2.72 -17.56
N PHE A 176 1.81 1.72 -18.21
CA PHE A 176 0.45 1.24 -17.93
C PHE A 176 0.34 -0.27 -18.07
N ILE A 177 -0.23 -0.93 -17.08
CA ILE A 177 -0.44 -2.37 -17.03
C ILE A 177 -1.75 -2.70 -17.75
N ILE A 178 -1.69 -3.57 -18.77
CA ILE A 178 -2.85 -4.03 -19.54
C ILE A 178 -3.11 -5.54 -19.41
N GLY A 179 -2.32 -6.22 -18.60
CA GLY A 179 -2.49 -7.65 -18.30
C GLY A 179 -1.46 -8.14 -17.31
N ASP A 180 -1.83 -9.19 -16.59
CA ASP A 180 -0.98 -9.91 -15.65
C ASP A 180 -0.99 -11.40 -16.01
N GLY A 181 0.18 -12.03 -16.07
CA GLY A 181 0.34 -13.45 -16.36
C GLY A 181 -0.18 -13.91 -17.73
N ILE A 182 -0.38 -13.01 -18.69
CA ILE A 182 -0.82 -13.35 -20.04
C ILE A 182 0.36 -13.69 -20.94
N SER A 183 0.13 -14.48 -21.99
CA SER A 183 1.18 -14.86 -22.95
C SER A 183 1.67 -13.65 -23.78
N ASP A 184 2.87 -13.74 -24.33
CA ASP A 184 3.44 -12.70 -25.21
C ASP A 184 2.53 -12.40 -26.40
N SER A 185 1.91 -13.41 -27.00
CA SER A 185 0.97 -13.22 -28.11
C SER A 185 -0.30 -12.48 -27.69
N GLN A 186 -0.81 -12.74 -26.49
CA GLN A 186 -1.97 -12.04 -25.95
C GLN A 186 -1.62 -10.59 -25.57
N CYS A 187 -0.44 -10.36 -25.02
CA CYS A 187 0.06 -9.05 -24.69
C CYS A 187 0.28 -8.20 -25.97
N ALA A 188 0.96 -8.75 -26.97
CA ALA A 188 1.17 -8.09 -28.25
C ALA A 188 -0.15 -7.74 -28.97
N ALA A 189 -1.15 -8.64 -28.89
CA ALA A 189 -2.48 -8.37 -29.45
C ALA A 189 -3.22 -7.21 -28.76
N ARG A 190 -2.84 -6.86 -27.53
CA ARG A 190 -3.34 -5.70 -26.78
C ARG A 190 -2.47 -4.45 -26.98
N GLY A 191 -1.39 -4.54 -27.76
CA GLY A 191 -0.47 -3.43 -28.01
C GLY A 191 0.57 -3.22 -26.91
N GLY A 192 0.85 -4.26 -26.12
CA GLY A 192 1.84 -4.23 -25.06
C GLY A 192 3.03 -5.15 -25.29
N VAL A 193 3.94 -5.14 -24.32
CA VAL A 193 5.09 -6.03 -24.19
C VAL A 193 5.09 -6.63 -22.78
N ASN A 194 5.34 -7.94 -22.68
CA ASN A 194 5.53 -8.57 -21.39
C ASN A 194 6.89 -8.19 -20.80
N GLU A 195 6.87 -7.74 -19.56
CA GLU A 195 8.06 -7.41 -18.77
C GLU A 195 8.08 -8.23 -17.48
N ASP A 196 9.27 -8.69 -17.09
CA ASP A 196 9.45 -9.49 -15.87
C ASP A 196 9.60 -8.55 -14.66
N HIS A 197 8.68 -8.67 -13.71
CA HIS A 197 8.64 -7.94 -12.45
C HIS A 197 8.82 -8.85 -11.23
N SER A 198 9.31 -10.07 -11.42
CA SER A 198 9.50 -11.04 -10.34
C SER A 198 10.54 -10.63 -9.28
N ASP A 199 11.34 -9.61 -9.55
CA ASP A 199 12.30 -9.02 -8.62
C ASP A 199 11.78 -7.75 -7.91
N THR A 200 10.51 -7.39 -8.17
CA THR A 200 9.86 -6.20 -7.62
C THR A 200 8.75 -6.61 -6.67
N TRP A 201 8.92 -6.31 -5.40
CA TRP A 201 8.00 -6.64 -4.32
C TRP A 201 7.10 -5.46 -4.00
N LEU A 202 5.82 -5.74 -3.82
CA LEU A 202 4.79 -4.77 -3.47
C LEU A 202 4.25 -5.03 -2.08
N LEU A 203 4.06 -3.96 -1.32
CA LEU A 203 3.40 -3.95 -0.03
C LEU A 203 2.25 -2.95 -0.07
N HIS A 204 1.02 -3.43 0.12
CA HIS A 204 -0.16 -2.59 0.23
C HIS A 204 -0.40 -2.20 1.68
N VAL A 205 -0.77 -0.94 1.90
CA VAL A 205 -1.24 -0.44 3.19
C VAL A 205 -2.54 0.32 2.96
N TRP A 206 -3.60 -0.15 3.58
CA TRP A 206 -4.92 0.44 3.46
C TRP A 206 -5.14 1.58 4.43
N LEU A 207 -5.82 2.60 3.95
CA LEU A 207 -6.25 3.73 4.77
C LEU A 207 -7.72 3.51 5.17
N PRO A 208 -8.09 3.76 6.43
CA PRO A 208 -9.48 3.69 6.87
C PRO A 208 -10.25 4.89 6.32
N VAL A 209 -10.77 4.78 5.08
CA VAL A 209 -11.45 5.88 4.38
C VAL A 209 -12.94 5.86 4.61
N TYR A 210 -13.50 4.72 5.01
CA TYR A 210 -14.95 4.54 5.13
C TYR A 210 -15.38 4.15 6.54
N ASP A 211 -16.46 4.76 7.03
CA ASP A 211 -17.16 4.34 8.24
C ASP A 211 -17.59 2.87 8.09
N GLY A 212 -17.17 2.02 9.04
CA GLY A 212 -17.53 0.60 9.04
C GLY A 212 -16.49 -0.33 8.40
N TRP A 213 -15.32 0.19 8.03
CA TRP A 213 -14.21 -0.65 7.61
C TRP A 213 -13.76 -1.57 8.76
N LEU A 214 -13.90 -2.86 8.54
CA LEU A 214 -13.50 -3.93 9.47
C LEU A 214 -12.23 -4.60 8.94
N ALA A 215 -11.19 -3.84 8.64
CA ALA A 215 -9.93 -4.47 8.31
C ALA A 215 -9.38 -5.17 9.54
N THR A 216 -9.14 -6.44 9.39
CA THR A 216 -8.42 -7.24 10.37
C THR A 216 -6.92 -7.03 10.26
N ASP A 217 -6.49 -6.45 9.13
CA ASP A 217 -5.09 -6.25 8.80
C ASP A 217 -4.94 -5.11 7.78
N ILE A 218 -4.14 -4.09 8.10
CA ILE A 218 -3.85 -2.97 7.20
C ILE A 218 -3.02 -3.37 5.97
N PHE A 219 -2.35 -4.51 6.04
CA PHE A 219 -1.53 -5.06 4.96
C PHE A 219 -2.28 -6.06 4.09
N ASN A 220 -3.59 -6.23 4.28
CA ASN A 220 -4.38 -7.11 3.43
C ASN A 220 -4.21 -6.76 1.95
N LYS A 221 -4.22 -7.79 1.11
CA LYS A 221 -4.13 -7.63 -0.33
C LYS A 221 -5.32 -6.87 -0.92
N GLU A 222 -6.50 -7.02 -0.33
CA GLU A 222 -7.74 -6.43 -0.82
C GLU A 222 -8.38 -5.56 0.27
N HIS A 223 -8.91 -4.43 -0.16
CA HIS A 223 -9.71 -3.56 0.69
C HIS A 223 -11.18 -4.03 0.68
N PRO A 224 -11.81 -4.23 1.82
CA PRO A 224 -13.16 -4.81 1.87
C PRO A 224 -14.26 -3.91 1.28
N SER A 225 -13.96 -2.64 1.01
CA SER A 225 -14.94 -1.65 0.54
C SER A 225 -14.63 -1.06 -0.84
N VAL A 226 -13.63 -1.60 -1.57
CA VAL A 226 -13.21 -1.12 -2.90
C VAL A 226 -13.57 -2.09 -4.00
#